data_0c6060658e5a5b4339dca2aec8d23abe
#
_entry.id   0c6060658e5a5b4339dca2aec8d23abe
#
_cell.length_a   1.000
_cell.length_b   1.000
_cell.length_c   1.000
_cell.angle_alpha   90.00
_cell.angle_beta   90.00
_cell.angle_gamma   90.00
#
_symmetry.space_group_name_H-M   'P 1'
#
loop_
_entity.id
_entity.type
_entity.pdbx_description
1 polymer ?
#
loop_
_entity_poly.entity_id
_entity_poly.type
_entity_poly.pdbx_seq_one_letter_code
_entity_poly.pdbx_strand_id
1 'polypeptide(L)'
;MVKLIKGQNDLLSQYPACINEWDFNKNHPLSPDAVVAGSSKKVWWICCKGHSYEQSINLHVGRGYGCPYCSHRKVLTGYNDLETLFPDIATEWHPYKNAELKPSSITAYSKKKVWWLCSRGHSYEQ
;
A
#
# COMPACT_ATOMS: atom_id res chain seq x y z
N MET A 1 1.57 -16.56 -23.95
CA MET A 1 1.10 -16.89 -22.59
C MET A 1 1.78 -18.15 -22.09
N VAL A 2 2.36 -18.10 -20.91
CA VAL A 2 3.04 -19.24 -20.29
C VAL A 2 2.02 -20.17 -19.65
N LYS A 3 2.10 -21.45 -19.98
CA LYS A 3 1.20 -22.46 -19.43
C LYS A 3 1.68 -22.88 -18.05
N LEU A 4 0.77 -22.98 -17.10
CA LEU A 4 1.09 -23.42 -15.73
C LEU A 4 1.51 -24.89 -15.71
N ILE A 5 2.66 -25.16 -15.11
CA ILE A 5 3.16 -26.53 -14.85
C ILE A 5 3.49 -26.59 -13.36
N LYS A 6 2.59 -27.22 -12.57
CA LYS A 6 2.77 -27.31 -11.13
C LYS A 6 4.09 -28.00 -10.78
N GLY A 7 4.80 -27.45 -9.81
CA GLY A 7 6.09 -27.95 -9.40
C GLY A 7 7.26 -27.45 -10.24
N GLN A 8 7.00 -26.64 -11.27
CA GLN A 8 8.06 -26.10 -12.14
C GLN A 8 8.00 -24.57 -12.25
N ASN A 9 6.90 -24.04 -12.82
CA ASN A 9 6.79 -22.59 -13.06
C ASN A 9 5.70 -21.93 -12.24
N ASP A 10 5.10 -22.63 -11.31
CA ASP A 10 4.13 -22.02 -10.41
C ASP A 10 4.85 -21.13 -9.40
N LEU A 11 4.09 -20.19 -8.84
CA LEU A 11 4.64 -19.19 -7.92
C LEU A 11 5.29 -19.84 -6.70
N LEU A 12 4.62 -20.84 -6.12
CA LEU A 12 5.13 -21.49 -4.91
C LEU A 12 6.47 -22.20 -5.15
N SER A 13 6.62 -22.87 -6.30
CA SER A 13 7.86 -23.59 -6.62
C SER A 13 9.04 -22.66 -6.84
N GLN A 14 8.83 -21.51 -7.49
CA GLN A 14 9.90 -20.56 -7.79
C GLN A 14 10.18 -19.58 -6.66
N TYR A 15 9.16 -19.25 -5.88
CA TYR A 15 9.29 -18.29 -4.77
C TYR A 15 8.58 -18.84 -3.53
N PRO A 16 9.13 -19.89 -2.91
CA PRO A 16 8.44 -20.55 -1.78
C PRO A 16 8.19 -19.64 -0.58
N ALA A 17 9.01 -18.60 -0.40
CA ALA A 17 8.81 -17.66 0.68
C ALA A 17 7.53 -16.83 0.54
N CYS A 18 6.93 -16.78 -0.66
CA CYS A 18 5.70 -16.01 -0.88
C CYS A 18 4.51 -16.55 -0.09
N ILE A 19 4.58 -17.78 0.39
CA ILE A 19 3.50 -18.36 1.20
C ILE A 19 3.26 -17.56 2.48
N ASN A 20 4.30 -16.91 3.01
CA ASN A 20 4.19 -16.08 4.20
C ASN A 20 3.50 -14.75 3.95
N GLU A 21 3.42 -14.34 2.67
CA GLU A 21 2.83 -13.07 2.27
C GLU A 21 1.49 -13.24 1.55
N TRP A 22 1.15 -14.46 1.19
CA TRP A 22 -0.09 -14.76 0.46
C TRP A 22 -1.29 -14.66 1.40
N ASP A 23 -2.30 -13.85 1.02
CA ASP A 23 -3.51 -13.72 1.82
C ASP A 23 -4.46 -14.87 1.47
N PHE A 24 -4.40 -15.94 2.23
CA PHE A 24 -5.19 -17.15 1.96
C PHE A 24 -6.70 -16.91 2.09
N ASN A 25 -7.09 -15.97 2.94
CA ASN A 25 -8.53 -15.67 3.13
C ASN A 25 -9.09 -14.92 1.94
N LYS A 26 -8.41 -13.87 1.49
CA LYS A 26 -8.92 -13.02 0.41
C LYS A 26 -8.72 -13.64 -0.97
N ASN A 27 -7.71 -14.48 -1.14
CA ASN A 27 -7.46 -15.14 -2.42
C ASN A 27 -8.21 -16.46 -2.58
N HIS A 28 -8.80 -16.98 -1.50
CA HIS A 28 -9.51 -18.27 -1.54
C HIS A 28 -10.54 -18.31 -2.67
N PRO A 29 -10.61 -19.39 -3.47
CA PRO A 29 -9.85 -20.65 -3.35
C PRO A 29 -8.52 -20.67 -4.11
N LEU A 30 -8.05 -19.55 -4.62
CA LEU A 30 -6.80 -19.48 -5.38
C LEU A 30 -5.59 -19.66 -4.45
N SER A 31 -4.68 -20.55 -4.84
CA SER A 31 -3.47 -20.85 -4.06
C SER A 31 -2.21 -20.50 -4.86
N PRO A 32 -1.05 -20.32 -4.19
CA PRO A 32 0.18 -19.92 -4.90
C PRO A 32 0.70 -20.98 -5.89
N ASP A 33 0.31 -22.24 -5.74
CA ASP A 33 0.71 -23.28 -6.70
C ASP A 33 -0.21 -23.36 -7.93
N ALA A 34 -1.26 -22.54 -7.96
CA ALA A 34 -2.21 -22.48 -9.05
C ALA A 34 -1.97 -21.32 -10.02
N VAL A 35 -0.90 -20.56 -9.82
CA VAL A 35 -0.56 -19.39 -10.64
C VAL A 35 0.90 -19.43 -11.06
N VAL A 36 1.18 -18.83 -12.22
CA VAL A 36 2.54 -18.72 -12.75
C VAL A 36 3.23 -17.52 -12.10
N ALA A 37 4.53 -17.68 -11.79
CA ALA A 37 5.30 -16.61 -11.13
C ALA A 37 5.37 -15.32 -11.94
N GLY A 38 5.32 -15.40 -13.27
CA GLY A 38 5.36 -14.22 -14.13
C GLY A 38 3.99 -13.63 -14.46
N SER A 39 2.94 -14.10 -13.81
CA SER A 39 1.57 -13.69 -14.11
C SER A 39 1.34 -12.21 -13.78
N SER A 40 0.59 -11.51 -14.62
CA SER A 40 0.15 -10.15 -14.37
C SER A 40 -1.13 -10.08 -13.55
N LYS A 41 -1.65 -11.22 -13.10
CA LYS A 41 -2.87 -11.29 -12.31
C LYS A 41 -2.66 -10.61 -10.97
N LYS A 42 -3.63 -9.78 -10.56
CA LYS A 42 -3.63 -9.16 -9.24
C LYS A 42 -4.19 -10.13 -8.21
N VAL A 43 -3.48 -10.28 -7.11
CA VAL A 43 -3.91 -11.09 -5.98
C VAL A 43 -3.66 -10.32 -4.70
N TRP A 44 -4.19 -10.82 -3.59
CA TRP A 44 -4.04 -10.18 -2.29
C TRP A 44 -2.81 -10.70 -1.56
N TRP A 45 -2.09 -9.77 -0.97
CA TRP A 45 -0.90 -10.05 -0.17
C TRP A 45 -1.10 -9.48 1.23
N ILE A 46 -0.38 -10.03 2.20
CA ILE A 46 -0.41 -9.52 3.57
C ILE A 46 1.04 -9.34 4.04
N CYS A 47 1.38 -8.15 4.53
CA CYS A 47 2.73 -7.87 4.99
C CYS A 47 2.94 -8.33 6.42
N CYS A 48 4.20 -8.27 6.90
CA CYS A 48 4.54 -8.72 8.25
C CYS A 48 3.85 -7.91 9.35
N LYS A 49 3.33 -6.73 9.02
CA LYS A 49 2.57 -5.90 9.96
C LYS A 49 1.06 -6.09 9.85
N GLY A 50 0.62 -7.03 9.02
CA GLY A 50 -0.80 -7.35 8.88
C GLY A 50 -1.55 -6.49 7.88
N HIS A 51 -0.87 -5.67 7.08
CA HIS A 51 -1.53 -4.88 6.05
C HIS A 51 -1.86 -5.74 4.84
N SER A 52 -3.13 -5.75 4.44
CA SER A 52 -3.60 -6.48 3.28
C SER A 52 -3.68 -5.53 2.08
N TYR A 53 -3.09 -5.94 0.96
CA TYR A 53 -3.06 -5.11 -0.24
C TYR A 53 -3.11 -5.98 -1.48
N GLU A 54 -3.56 -5.39 -2.59
CA GLU A 54 -3.67 -6.09 -3.87
C GLU A 54 -2.55 -5.65 -4.80
N GLN A 55 -1.87 -6.61 -5.41
CA GLN A 55 -0.75 -6.32 -6.30
C GLN A 55 -0.58 -7.47 -7.28
N SER A 56 -0.15 -7.17 -8.51
CA SER A 56 0.08 -8.22 -9.50
C SER A 56 1.27 -9.09 -9.09
N ILE A 57 1.18 -10.37 -9.42
CA ILE A 57 2.20 -11.35 -9.02
C ILE A 57 3.58 -10.97 -9.55
N ASN A 58 3.66 -10.59 -10.82
CA ASN A 58 4.95 -10.25 -11.44
C ASN A 58 5.61 -9.01 -10.83
N LEU A 59 4.82 -8.04 -10.36
CA LEU A 59 5.39 -6.88 -9.68
C LEU A 59 5.87 -7.22 -8.28
N HIS A 60 5.13 -8.08 -7.58
CA HIS A 60 5.49 -8.44 -6.21
C HIS A 60 6.78 -9.26 -6.16
N VAL A 61 6.86 -10.34 -6.95
CA VAL A 61 8.01 -11.24 -6.90
C VAL A 61 9.10 -10.88 -7.91
N GLY A 62 8.71 -10.35 -9.09
CA GLY A 62 9.68 -10.02 -10.14
C GLY A 62 10.40 -8.71 -9.90
N ARG A 63 9.70 -7.69 -9.41
CA ARG A 63 10.28 -6.37 -9.15
C ARG A 63 10.49 -6.08 -7.67
N GLY A 64 10.05 -6.97 -6.80
CA GLY A 64 10.25 -6.82 -5.36
C GLY A 64 9.42 -5.71 -4.73
N TYR A 65 8.32 -5.32 -5.35
CA TYR A 65 7.43 -4.31 -4.76
C TYR A 65 6.77 -4.89 -3.51
N GLY A 66 6.92 -4.17 -2.40
CA GLY A 66 6.35 -4.59 -1.13
C GLY A 66 5.05 -3.86 -0.80
N CYS A 67 4.69 -3.89 0.49
CA CYS A 67 3.47 -3.26 0.98
C CYS A 67 3.46 -1.76 0.68
N PRO A 68 2.43 -1.24 -0.02
CA PRO A 68 2.36 0.19 -0.35
C PRO A 68 2.13 1.06 0.88
N TYR A 69 1.57 0.50 1.95
CA TYR A 69 1.33 1.25 3.18
C TYR A 69 2.61 1.40 4.00
N CYS A 70 3.40 0.33 4.12
CA CYS A 70 4.68 0.38 4.82
C CYS A 70 5.68 1.30 4.11
N SER A 71 5.61 1.39 2.78
CA SER A 71 6.49 2.25 1.98
C SER A 71 5.94 3.66 1.80
N HIS A 72 4.79 3.98 2.39
CA HIS A 72 4.12 5.30 2.30
C HIS A 72 3.71 5.68 0.87
N ARG A 73 3.57 4.72 -0.03
CA ARG A 73 3.06 4.98 -1.38
C ARG A 73 1.55 5.16 -1.41
N LYS A 74 0.84 4.52 -0.46
CA LYS A 74 -0.60 4.66 -0.28
C LYS A 74 -0.90 4.99 1.16
N VAL A 75 -1.94 5.80 1.36
CA VAL A 75 -2.37 6.15 2.71
C VAL A 75 -3.21 5.01 3.31
N LEU A 76 -2.92 4.70 4.56
CA LEU A 76 -3.75 3.83 5.39
C LEU A 76 -4.08 4.63 6.63
N THR A 77 -5.31 5.14 6.69
CA THR A 77 -5.75 6.00 7.79
C THR A 77 -5.62 5.27 9.13
N GLY A 78 -5.00 5.94 10.09
CA GLY A 78 -4.68 5.35 11.39
C GLY A 78 -3.29 4.72 11.46
N TYR A 79 -2.56 4.66 10.35
CA TYR A 79 -1.21 4.07 10.34
C TYR A 79 -0.15 5.04 9.81
N ASN A 80 -0.29 5.51 8.57
CA ASN A 80 0.75 6.35 7.95
C ASN A 80 0.24 7.71 7.49
N ASP A 81 -0.97 8.08 7.85
CA ASP A 81 -1.52 9.38 7.50
C ASP A 81 -0.89 10.49 8.35
N LEU A 82 -0.97 11.71 7.86
CA LEU A 82 -0.37 12.87 8.51
C LEU A 82 -0.92 13.08 9.93
N GLU A 83 -2.23 12.95 10.08
CA GLU A 83 -2.87 13.19 11.37
C GLU A 83 -2.41 12.21 12.45
N THR A 84 -2.23 10.94 12.08
CA THR A 84 -1.81 9.90 13.01
C THR A 84 -0.35 10.07 13.44
N LEU A 85 0.53 10.36 12.46
CA LEU A 85 1.97 10.45 12.73
C LEU A 85 2.39 11.81 13.28
N PHE A 86 1.73 12.88 12.86
CA PHE A 86 2.08 14.24 13.28
C PHE A 86 0.83 15.02 13.64
N PRO A 87 0.17 14.66 14.76
CA PRO A 87 -1.10 15.31 15.14
C PRO A 87 -0.94 16.80 15.43
N ASP A 88 0.21 17.24 15.94
CA ASP A 88 0.44 18.66 16.19
C ASP A 88 0.48 19.46 14.89
N ILE A 89 1.13 18.91 13.87
CA ILE A 89 1.18 19.55 12.54
C ILE A 89 -0.20 19.55 11.90
N ALA A 90 -0.97 18.51 12.13
CA ALA A 90 -2.33 18.41 11.58
C ALA A 90 -3.25 19.50 12.11
N THR A 91 -2.99 20.05 13.30
CA THR A 91 -3.78 21.16 13.84
C THR A 91 -3.61 22.45 13.02
N GLU A 92 -2.53 22.55 12.24
CA GLU A 92 -2.28 23.71 11.38
C GLU A 92 -2.93 23.56 10.00
N TRP A 93 -3.64 22.47 9.76
CA TRP A 93 -4.36 22.22 8.52
C TRP A 93 -5.40 23.30 8.28
N HIS A 94 -5.39 23.91 7.10
CA HIS A 94 -6.35 24.98 6.82
C HIS A 94 -7.78 24.44 6.83
N PRO A 95 -8.71 25.07 7.56
CA PRO A 95 -10.02 24.49 7.79
C PRO A 95 -10.91 24.40 6.53
N TYR A 96 -10.63 25.17 5.47
CA TYR A 96 -11.47 25.12 4.28
C TYR A 96 -10.73 25.21 2.94
N LYS A 97 -9.47 25.68 2.88
CA LYS A 97 -8.78 25.88 1.62
C LYS A 97 -8.33 24.58 0.94
N ASN A 98 -8.31 23.49 1.66
CA ASN A 98 -7.94 22.19 1.12
C ASN A 98 -9.13 21.40 0.55
N ALA A 99 -10.30 22.03 0.49
CA ALA A 99 -11.54 21.42 0.02
C ALA A 99 -11.88 20.17 0.82
N GLU A 100 -12.05 19.02 0.18
CA GLU A 100 -12.40 17.78 0.87
C GLU A 100 -11.18 17.01 1.38
N LEU A 101 -9.98 17.47 1.07
CA LEU A 101 -8.76 16.80 1.48
C LEU A 101 -8.53 17.00 2.98
N LYS A 102 -8.28 15.89 3.68
CA LYS A 102 -8.10 15.89 5.15
C LYS A 102 -6.70 15.39 5.50
N PRO A 103 -6.14 15.78 6.68
CA PRO A 103 -4.84 15.26 7.08
C PRO A 103 -4.83 13.74 7.31
N SER A 104 -6.00 13.14 7.53
CA SER A 104 -6.12 11.69 7.64
C SER A 104 -6.18 10.98 6.29
N SER A 105 -6.26 11.73 5.20
CA SER A 105 -6.37 11.15 3.85
C SER A 105 -5.09 11.25 3.03
N ILE A 106 -4.00 11.78 3.59
CA ILE A 106 -2.69 11.84 2.92
C ILE A 106 -1.62 11.24 3.82
N THR A 107 -0.55 10.72 3.20
CA THR A 107 0.59 10.21 3.97
C THR A 107 1.40 11.36 4.55
N ALA A 108 2.10 11.11 5.66
CA ALA A 108 2.91 12.13 6.32
C ALA A 108 4.06 12.63 5.45
N TYR A 109 4.49 11.83 4.49
CA TYR A 109 5.62 12.15 3.61
C TYR A 109 5.19 12.50 2.19
N SER A 110 3.91 12.87 2.03
CA SER A 110 3.38 13.27 0.74
C SER A 110 4.05 14.54 0.24
N LYS A 111 4.32 14.58 -1.06
CA LYS A 111 4.88 15.78 -1.73
C LYS A 111 3.80 16.74 -2.18
N LYS A 112 2.54 16.43 -1.91
CA LYS A 112 1.43 17.26 -2.32
C LYS A 112 1.43 18.57 -1.55
N LYS A 113 1.27 19.69 -2.25
CA LYS A 113 1.14 20.99 -1.62
C LYS A 113 -0.28 21.17 -1.08
N VAL A 114 -0.38 21.60 0.15
CA VAL A 114 -1.67 21.86 0.79
C VAL A 114 -1.61 23.20 1.53
N TRP A 115 -2.79 23.69 1.91
CA TRP A 115 -2.90 24.96 2.62
C TRP A 115 -2.80 24.72 4.13
N TRP A 116 -2.07 25.61 4.78
CA TRP A 116 -1.87 25.59 6.23
C TRP A 116 -2.34 26.91 6.81
N LEU A 117 -2.71 26.89 8.09
CA LEU A 117 -3.06 28.08 8.83
C LEU A 117 -2.22 28.11 10.11
N CYS A 118 -1.34 29.09 10.24
CA CYS A 118 -0.50 29.19 11.43
C CYS A 118 -1.29 29.80 12.60
N SER A 119 -0.71 29.72 13.82
CA SER A 119 -1.37 30.22 15.02
C SER A 119 -1.64 31.73 14.99
N ARG A 120 -0.95 32.46 14.11
CA ARG A 120 -1.16 33.91 13.93
C ARG A 120 -2.18 34.25 12.85
N GLY A 121 -2.81 33.24 12.25
CA GLY A 121 -3.84 33.43 11.24
C GLY A 121 -3.33 33.60 9.83
N HIS A 122 -2.06 33.31 9.56
CA HIS A 122 -1.51 33.39 8.20
C HIS A 122 -1.78 32.10 7.43
N SER A 123 -2.40 32.23 6.25
CA SER A 123 -2.60 31.11 5.31
C SER A 123 -1.39 31.02 4.39
N TYR A 124 -0.88 29.79 4.18
CA TYR A 124 0.21 29.56 3.25
C TYR A 124 0.11 28.17 2.66
N GLU A 125 0.68 27.99 1.45
CA GLU A 125 0.70 26.70 0.75
C GLU A 125 2.11 26.15 0.76
N GLN A 126 2.24 24.86 1.10
CA GLN A 126 3.56 24.23 1.21
C GLN A 126 3.48 22.73 0.92
#